data_35623749a6ccc8b064f7eafead196202
#
_entry.id   35623749a6ccc8b064f7eafead196202
#
_cell.length_a   1.000
_cell.length_b   1.000
_cell.length_c   1.000
_cell.angle_alpha   90.00
_cell.angle_beta   90.00
_cell.angle_gamma   90.00
#
_symmetry.space_group_name_H-M   'P 1'
#
loop_
_entity.id
_entity.type
_entity.pdbx_description
1 polymer ?
#
loop_
_entity_poly.entity_id
_entity_poly.type
_entity_poly.pdbx_seq_one_letter_code
_entity_poly.pdbx_strand_id
1 'polypeptide(L)'
;SQQIERNFPYKPTDDQFLALHTLTEFLLSEEPDSLLLMKGYAGTGKTSLVGALVKTLNELKQKTFLLAPTGRAAKVFSGYAGQKAYTIHKKIYRQRAFSNEPTGFMPADNLHKDTLFIVDEASMIANEGLDSFVFGSGRLLDDLIQYVYSGENCRLILMGDVAQLPPVMQTESPALNPEILRGYNLQVWEIALTQVVRQSEDSGILFNATRLRDALRNHTVEIFPKLQLKGFSDFTKVNGDELIEEISSAYS
;
A
#
# COMPACT_ATOMS: atom_id res chain seq x y z
N SER A 1 10.18 6.67 -18.86
CA SER A 1 8.82 7.18 -18.56
C SER A 1 7.83 6.84 -19.66
N GLN A 2 8.12 7.11 -20.94
CA GLN A 2 7.17 6.97 -22.06
C GLN A 2 6.43 5.63 -22.11
N GLN A 3 7.08 4.52 -21.75
CA GLN A 3 6.45 3.20 -21.80
C GLN A 3 5.45 2.99 -20.65
N ILE A 4 5.73 3.51 -19.46
CA ILE A 4 4.78 3.48 -18.33
C ILE A 4 3.62 4.43 -18.61
N GLU A 5 3.89 5.62 -19.13
CA GLU A 5 2.86 6.59 -19.55
C GLU A 5 1.90 6.01 -20.59
N ARG A 6 2.44 5.30 -21.59
CA ARG A 6 1.63 4.62 -22.61
C ARG A 6 0.68 3.57 -22.02
N ASN A 7 1.08 2.91 -20.96
CA ASN A 7 0.26 1.93 -20.25
C ASN A 7 -0.67 2.55 -19.20
N PHE A 8 -0.50 3.86 -18.91
CA PHE A 8 -1.35 4.57 -17.97
C PHE A 8 -2.70 4.91 -18.65
N PRO A 9 -3.84 4.52 -18.06
CA PRO A 9 -5.13 4.53 -18.77
C PRO A 9 -5.76 5.92 -18.90
N TYR A 10 -5.21 6.94 -18.25
CA TYR A 10 -5.77 8.29 -18.19
C TYR A 10 -4.70 9.35 -18.50
N LYS A 11 -5.13 10.60 -18.74
CA LYS A 11 -4.20 11.72 -18.73
C LYS A 11 -3.71 11.93 -17.29
N PRO A 12 -2.41 11.83 -17.03
CA PRO A 12 -1.88 11.99 -15.68
C PRO A 12 -2.07 13.41 -15.15
N THR A 13 -2.33 13.55 -13.87
CA THR A 13 -2.21 14.83 -13.14
C THR A 13 -0.73 15.19 -12.96
N ASP A 14 -0.45 16.42 -12.50
CA ASP A 14 0.93 16.85 -12.26
C ASP A 14 1.66 15.94 -11.26
N ASP A 15 0.99 15.58 -10.15
CA ASP A 15 1.54 14.64 -9.16
C ASP A 15 1.83 13.27 -9.78
N GLN A 16 0.91 12.77 -10.61
CA GLN A 16 1.06 11.47 -11.28
C GLN A 16 2.15 11.51 -12.35
N PHE A 17 2.29 12.62 -13.07
CA PHE A 17 3.37 12.80 -14.04
C PHE A 17 4.73 12.76 -13.34
N LEU A 18 4.88 13.51 -12.24
CA LEU A 18 6.09 13.46 -11.42
C LEU A 18 6.36 12.06 -10.86
N ALA A 19 5.31 11.37 -10.40
CA ALA A 19 5.41 9.99 -9.91
C ALA A 19 5.91 9.01 -10.99
N LEU A 20 5.41 9.13 -12.22
CA LEU A 20 5.87 8.33 -13.37
C LEU A 20 7.34 8.56 -13.68
N HIS A 21 7.80 9.80 -13.54
CA HIS A 21 9.20 10.17 -13.74
C HIS A 21 10.08 9.57 -12.64
N THR A 22 9.73 9.80 -11.38
CA THR A 22 10.45 9.26 -10.23
C THR A 22 10.51 7.72 -10.22
N LEU A 23 9.41 7.05 -10.59
CA LEU A 23 9.38 5.60 -10.79
C LEU A 23 10.39 5.15 -11.86
N THR A 24 10.47 5.89 -12.96
CA THR A 24 11.42 5.56 -14.04
C THR A 24 12.86 5.74 -13.57
N GLU A 25 13.18 6.84 -12.90
CA GLU A 25 14.52 7.09 -12.36
C GLU A 25 14.91 6.03 -11.33
N PHE A 26 14.01 5.68 -10.40
CA PHE A 26 14.22 4.61 -9.43
C PHE A 26 14.53 3.26 -10.11
N LEU A 27 13.80 2.90 -11.17
CA LEU A 27 14.00 1.64 -11.88
C LEU A 27 15.32 1.60 -12.66
N LEU A 28 15.78 2.74 -13.15
CA LEU A 28 17.03 2.88 -13.91
C LEU A 28 18.24 3.19 -13.03
N SER A 29 18.03 3.52 -11.77
CA SER A 29 19.12 3.79 -10.83
C SER A 29 20.00 2.53 -10.64
N GLU A 30 21.31 2.72 -10.61
CA GLU A 30 22.29 1.68 -10.29
C GLU A 30 22.56 1.58 -8.77
N GLU A 31 21.89 2.40 -7.97
CA GLU A 31 22.05 2.42 -6.52
C GLU A 31 21.56 1.10 -5.91
N PRO A 32 22.43 0.31 -5.31
CA PRO A 32 22.03 -0.86 -4.55
C PRO A 32 21.22 -0.40 -3.32
N ASP A 33 20.51 -1.30 -2.69
CA ASP A 33 19.80 -1.05 -1.42
C ASP A 33 18.86 0.17 -1.47
N SER A 34 18.24 0.40 -2.63
CA SER A 34 17.26 1.47 -2.81
C SER A 34 15.82 0.97 -2.65
N LEU A 35 15.00 1.78 -1.96
CA LEU A 35 13.59 1.55 -1.70
C LEU A 35 12.78 2.74 -2.22
N LEU A 36 11.64 2.49 -2.85
CA LEU A 36 10.71 3.54 -3.22
C LEU A 36 9.46 3.48 -2.33
N LEU A 37 9.18 4.59 -1.68
CA LEU A 37 8.00 4.81 -0.85
C LEU A 37 6.99 5.68 -1.58
N MET A 38 5.84 5.10 -1.95
CA MET A 38 4.73 5.81 -2.60
C MET A 38 3.60 6.04 -1.61
N LYS A 39 3.43 7.28 -1.19
CA LYS A 39 2.34 7.72 -0.30
C LYS A 39 1.25 8.40 -1.11
N GLY A 40 0.00 8.16 -0.77
CA GLY A 40 -1.11 8.88 -1.40
C GLY A 40 -2.44 8.50 -0.77
N TYR A 41 -3.37 9.42 -0.82
CA TYR A 41 -4.71 9.20 -0.27
C TYR A 41 -5.57 8.30 -1.17
N ALA A 42 -6.71 7.85 -0.65
CA ALA A 42 -7.71 7.17 -1.47
C ALA A 42 -8.12 8.08 -2.65
N GLY A 43 -8.21 7.51 -3.84
CA GLY A 43 -8.62 8.24 -5.05
C GLY A 43 -7.52 9.06 -5.74
N THR A 44 -6.27 9.05 -5.28
CA THR A 44 -5.14 9.75 -5.94
C THR A 44 -4.54 9.00 -7.12
N GLY A 45 -5.01 7.78 -7.39
CA GLY A 45 -4.57 6.99 -8.56
C GLY A 45 -3.37 6.08 -8.32
N LYS A 46 -2.97 5.78 -7.08
CA LYS A 46 -1.91 4.79 -6.75
C LYS A 46 -2.11 3.49 -7.52
N THR A 47 -3.31 2.93 -7.45
CA THR A 47 -3.70 1.68 -8.13
C THR A 47 -3.49 1.74 -9.64
N SER A 48 -3.86 2.86 -10.29
CA SER A 48 -3.69 3.05 -11.73
C SER A 48 -2.22 3.17 -12.12
N LEU A 49 -1.42 3.90 -11.32
CA LEU A 49 0.03 4.03 -11.54
C LEU A 49 0.72 2.67 -11.46
N VAL A 50 0.39 1.88 -10.43
CA VAL A 50 1.01 0.57 -10.26
C VAL A 50 0.52 -0.43 -11.28
N GLY A 51 -0.73 -0.40 -11.67
CA GLY A 51 -1.23 -1.21 -12.79
C GLY A 51 -0.45 -0.95 -14.08
N ALA A 52 -0.22 0.32 -14.42
CA ALA A 52 0.59 0.71 -15.58
C ALA A 52 2.07 0.27 -15.43
N LEU A 53 2.63 0.42 -14.24
CA LEU A 53 3.98 -0.03 -13.93
C LEU A 53 4.12 -1.55 -14.11
N VAL A 54 3.25 -2.34 -13.48
CA VAL A 54 3.28 -3.81 -13.54
C VAL A 54 3.12 -4.29 -14.99
N LYS A 55 2.20 -3.69 -15.75
CA LYS A 55 2.03 -4.01 -17.16
C LYS A 55 3.30 -3.75 -17.96
N THR A 56 3.95 -2.59 -17.73
CA THR A 56 5.21 -2.24 -18.41
C THR A 56 6.33 -3.21 -18.04
N LEU A 57 6.47 -3.55 -16.76
CA LEU A 57 7.49 -4.50 -16.29
C LEU A 57 7.29 -5.91 -16.88
N ASN A 58 6.04 -6.34 -17.03
CA ASN A 58 5.71 -7.60 -17.70
C ASN A 58 6.10 -7.57 -19.19
N GLU A 59 5.83 -6.47 -19.90
CA GLU A 59 6.26 -6.29 -21.30
C GLU A 59 7.79 -6.35 -21.45
N LEU A 60 8.51 -5.79 -20.47
CA LEU A 60 9.98 -5.81 -20.38
C LEU A 60 10.54 -7.13 -19.85
N LYS A 61 9.69 -8.10 -19.49
CA LYS A 61 10.06 -9.37 -18.86
C LYS A 61 10.85 -9.20 -17.55
N GLN A 62 10.65 -8.09 -16.85
CA GLN A 62 11.23 -7.84 -15.55
C GLN A 62 10.53 -8.68 -14.49
N LYS A 63 11.30 -9.43 -13.69
CA LYS A 63 10.75 -10.23 -12.59
C LYS A 63 10.14 -9.33 -11.52
N THR A 64 8.87 -9.58 -11.18
CA THR A 64 8.12 -8.79 -10.21
C THR A 64 7.32 -9.69 -9.28
N PHE A 65 7.32 -9.38 -7.98
CA PHE A 65 6.41 -9.97 -6.99
C PHE A 65 5.51 -8.93 -6.41
N LEU A 66 4.21 -9.19 -6.47
CA LEU A 66 3.18 -8.35 -5.87
C LEU A 66 2.80 -8.92 -4.51
N LEU A 67 2.85 -8.09 -3.48
CA LEU A 67 2.64 -8.47 -2.10
C LEU A 67 1.61 -7.58 -1.42
N ALA A 68 0.93 -8.10 -0.41
CA ALA A 68 0.05 -7.33 0.45
C ALA A 68 0.04 -7.91 1.88
N PRO A 69 -0.32 -7.14 2.91
CA PRO A 69 -0.35 -7.63 4.29
C PRO A 69 -1.40 -8.72 4.53
N THR A 70 -2.54 -8.65 3.84
CA THR A 70 -3.68 -9.57 4.03
C THR A 70 -4.07 -10.29 2.75
N GLY A 71 -4.76 -11.44 2.89
CA GLY A 71 -5.27 -12.20 1.75
C GLY A 71 -6.29 -11.42 0.90
N ARG A 72 -7.14 -10.59 1.56
CA ARG A 72 -8.10 -9.73 0.88
C ARG A 72 -7.38 -8.66 0.04
N ALA A 73 -6.42 -7.96 0.62
CA ALA A 73 -5.62 -6.97 -0.08
C ALA A 73 -4.85 -7.60 -1.27
N ALA A 74 -4.24 -8.77 -1.08
CA ALA A 74 -3.57 -9.49 -2.16
C ALA A 74 -4.53 -9.88 -3.31
N LYS A 75 -5.77 -10.27 -3.00
CA LYS A 75 -6.80 -10.56 -4.02
C LYS A 75 -7.18 -9.32 -4.83
N VAL A 76 -7.39 -8.20 -4.14
CA VAL A 76 -7.69 -6.90 -4.78
C VAL A 76 -6.52 -6.46 -5.64
N PHE A 77 -5.29 -6.52 -5.10
CA PHE A 77 -4.08 -6.18 -5.84
C PHE A 77 -3.92 -7.02 -7.11
N SER A 78 -4.14 -8.34 -7.02
CA SER A 78 -4.11 -9.21 -8.21
C SER A 78 -5.09 -8.78 -9.29
N GLY A 79 -6.28 -8.33 -8.89
CA GLY A 79 -7.35 -7.94 -9.80
C GLY A 79 -7.00 -6.73 -10.66
N TYR A 80 -6.47 -5.66 -10.05
CA TYR A 80 -6.17 -4.45 -10.81
C TYR A 80 -4.78 -4.46 -11.46
N ALA A 81 -3.84 -5.20 -10.91
CA ALA A 81 -2.50 -5.30 -11.51
C ALA A 81 -2.42 -6.33 -12.66
N GLY A 82 -3.44 -7.18 -12.82
CA GLY A 82 -3.45 -8.22 -13.85
C GLY A 82 -2.39 -9.32 -13.63
N GLN A 83 -1.81 -9.37 -12.43
CA GLN A 83 -0.78 -10.33 -12.03
C GLN A 83 -1.05 -10.84 -10.62
N LYS A 84 -0.75 -12.11 -10.37
CA LYS A 84 -0.98 -12.74 -9.06
C LYS A 84 -0.16 -12.06 -7.96
N ALA A 85 -0.84 -11.61 -6.91
CA ALA A 85 -0.25 -11.12 -5.68
C ALA A 85 -0.36 -12.19 -4.57
N TYR A 86 0.53 -12.08 -3.59
CA TYR A 86 0.62 -12.99 -2.45
C TYR A 86 0.57 -12.19 -1.15
N THR A 87 0.25 -12.83 -0.05
CA THR A 87 0.50 -12.19 1.25
C THR A 87 2.00 -12.14 1.53
N ILE A 88 2.43 -11.08 2.23
CA ILE A 88 3.83 -10.96 2.67
C ILE A 88 4.25 -12.23 3.39
N HIS A 89 3.46 -12.67 4.39
CA HIS A 89 3.74 -13.88 5.16
C HIS A 89 3.96 -15.12 4.29
N LYS A 90 3.10 -15.35 3.29
CA LYS A 90 3.23 -16.50 2.38
C LYS A 90 4.51 -16.45 1.55
N LYS A 91 5.04 -15.24 1.30
CA LYS A 91 6.23 -15.06 0.47
C LYS A 91 7.53 -15.17 1.25
N ILE A 92 7.58 -14.58 2.45
CA ILE A 92 8.83 -14.42 3.19
C ILE A 92 9.05 -15.48 4.28
N TYR A 93 8.01 -16.26 4.62
CA TYR A 93 8.15 -17.30 5.64
C TYR A 93 7.93 -18.70 5.07
N ARG A 94 8.59 -19.67 5.70
CA ARG A 94 8.41 -21.11 5.47
C ARG A 94 8.14 -21.83 6.77
N GLN A 95 7.37 -22.90 6.72
CA GLN A 95 7.13 -23.74 7.87
C GLN A 95 8.42 -24.47 8.27
N ARG A 96 8.71 -24.53 9.58
CA ARG A 96 9.83 -25.36 10.08
C ARG A 96 9.52 -26.84 9.76
N ALA A 97 10.41 -27.48 9.04
CA ALA A 97 10.38 -28.92 8.87
C ALA A 97 11.01 -29.56 10.13
N PHE A 98 10.27 -30.47 10.75
CA PHE A 98 10.77 -31.33 11.83
C PHE A 98 11.26 -30.64 13.12
N SER A 99 10.36 -30.10 13.94
CA SER A 99 10.60 -29.92 15.36
C SER A 99 9.38 -30.41 16.16
N ASN A 100 9.63 -31.09 17.28
CA ASN A 100 8.60 -31.48 18.25
C ASN A 100 8.02 -30.28 19.04
N GLU A 101 8.38 -29.06 18.66
CA GLU A 101 7.88 -27.82 19.24
C GLU A 101 6.73 -27.24 18.41
N PRO A 102 5.84 -26.43 19.01
CA PRO A 102 4.68 -25.88 18.33
C PRO A 102 5.12 -25.12 17.06
N THR A 103 4.43 -25.40 15.99
CA THR A 103 4.67 -24.96 14.59
C THR A 103 4.96 -23.47 14.45
N GLY A 104 6.23 -23.09 14.49
CA GLY A 104 6.68 -21.76 14.16
C GLY A 104 7.03 -21.63 12.66
N PHE A 105 6.84 -20.47 12.11
CA PHE A 105 7.31 -20.11 10.78
C PHE A 105 8.66 -19.39 10.89
N MET A 106 9.59 -19.70 10.02
CA MET A 106 10.90 -19.08 9.96
C MET A 106 11.08 -18.28 8.66
N PRO A 107 11.92 -17.24 8.63
CA PRO A 107 12.24 -16.56 7.39
C PRO A 107 12.73 -17.55 6.33
N ALA A 108 12.27 -17.38 5.10
CA ALA A 108 12.74 -18.12 3.96
C ALA A 108 13.97 -17.44 3.36
N ASP A 109 14.82 -18.20 2.67
CA ASP A 109 15.91 -17.62 1.89
C ASP A 109 15.36 -16.93 0.63
N ASN A 110 15.83 -15.74 0.31
CA ASN A 110 15.51 -15.09 -0.94
C ASN A 110 16.48 -15.52 -2.03
N LEU A 111 16.07 -16.46 -2.85
CA LEU A 111 16.84 -16.96 -4.01
C LEU A 111 16.56 -16.16 -5.29
N HIS A 112 15.87 -15.02 -5.20
CA HIS A 112 15.57 -14.19 -6.35
C HIS A 112 16.75 -13.30 -6.71
N LYS A 113 16.86 -13.04 -8.01
CA LYS A 113 17.83 -12.15 -8.61
C LYS A 113 17.12 -11.17 -9.54
N ASP A 114 17.61 -9.92 -9.58
CA ASP A 114 17.09 -8.85 -10.43
C ASP A 114 15.57 -8.72 -10.33
N THR A 115 15.04 -8.71 -9.10
CA THR A 115 13.61 -8.82 -8.85
C THR A 115 13.08 -7.60 -8.10
N LEU A 116 11.96 -7.06 -8.60
CA LEU A 116 11.23 -5.98 -7.93
C LEU A 116 10.09 -6.55 -7.10
N PHE A 117 10.08 -6.22 -5.82
CA PHE A 117 8.97 -6.49 -4.91
C PHE A 117 8.12 -5.24 -4.76
N ILE A 118 6.81 -5.36 -4.93
CA ILE A 118 5.85 -4.26 -4.79
C ILE A 118 4.84 -4.65 -3.72
N VAL A 119 4.75 -3.84 -2.68
CA VAL A 119 3.83 -4.07 -1.55
C VAL A 119 2.75 -3.00 -1.57
N ASP A 120 1.49 -3.42 -1.68
CA ASP A 120 0.34 -2.54 -1.48
C ASP A 120 -0.19 -2.63 -0.05
N GLU A 121 -0.95 -1.62 0.38
CA GLU A 121 -1.49 -1.48 1.74
C GLU A 121 -0.41 -1.54 2.83
N ALA A 122 0.76 -0.95 2.56
CA ALA A 122 1.88 -0.96 3.49
C ALA A 122 1.57 -0.26 4.83
N SER A 123 0.52 0.57 4.88
CA SER A 123 0.01 1.18 6.13
C SER A 123 -0.31 0.15 7.22
N MET A 124 -0.64 -1.09 6.84
CA MET A 124 -0.97 -2.17 7.77
C MET A 124 0.23 -2.98 8.28
N ILE A 125 1.44 -2.69 7.81
CA ILE A 125 2.65 -3.43 8.21
C ILE A 125 3.12 -2.93 9.58
N ALA A 126 3.04 -3.82 10.58
CA ALA A 126 3.57 -3.56 11.91
C ALA A 126 5.06 -3.89 12.01
N ASN A 127 5.76 -3.23 12.93
CA ASN A 127 7.13 -3.56 13.29
C ASN A 127 7.30 -3.92 14.78
N GLU A 128 6.20 -4.06 15.49
CA GLU A 128 6.12 -4.55 16.85
C GLU A 128 5.04 -5.62 16.88
N GLY A 129 5.38 -6.84 17.29
CA GLY A 129 4.47 -7.97 17.29
C GLY A 129 4.03 -8.34 18.68
N LEU A 130 2.72 -8.44 18.88
CA LEU A 130 2.14 -9.11 20.06
C LEU A 130 2.29 -10.64 19.98
N ASP A 131 2.50 -11.19 18.78
CA ASP A 131 2.59 -12.62 18.48
C ASP A 131 4.00 -13.02 17.97
N SER A 132 5.03 -12.58 18.67
CA SER A 132 6.44 -12.72 18.27
C SER A 132 6.96 -14.16 18.12
N PHE A 133 6.17 -15.18 18.44
CA PHE A 133 6.63 -16.57 18.42
C PHE A 133 6.09 -17.39 17.23
N VAL A 134 5.15 -16.86 16.47
CA VAL A 134 4.50 -17.63 15.39
C VAL A 134 5.20 -17.41 14.04
N PHE A 135 5.56 -16.17 13.72
CA PHE A 135 6.18 -15.80 12.45
C PHE A 135 7.48 -15.03 12.65
N GLY A 136 8.59 -15.61 12.16
CA GLY A 136 9.89 -14.96 12.09
C GLY A 136 10.35 -14.31 13.38
N SER A 137 10.74 -13.04 13.30
CA SER A 137 11.14 -12.20 14.44
C SER A 137 9.94 -11.60 15.18
N GLY A 138 8.72 -11.71 14.64
CA GLY A 138 7.55 -10.96 15.08
C GLY A 138 7.51 -9.50 14.62
N ARG A 139 8.51 -9.06 13.84
CA ARG A 139 8.67 -7.71 13.29
C ARG A 139 8.58 -7.77 11.78
N LEU A 140 7.34 -7.68 11.26
CA LEU A 140 7.05 -7.97 9.85
C LEU A 140 7.81 -7.05 8.88
N LEU A 141 7.99 -5.78 9.23
CA LEU A 141 8.77 -4.84 8.40
C LEU A 141 10.25 -5.24 8.34
N ASP A 142 10.85 -5.56 9.49
CA ASP A 142 12.25 -6.00 9.56
C ASP A 142 12.46 -7.26 8.70
N ASP A 143 11.60 -8.26 8.90
CA ASP A 143 11.69 -9.53 8.18
C ASP A 143 11.47 -9.35 6.67
N LEU A 144 10.57 -8.46 6.25
CA LEU A 144 10.34 -8.13 4.84
C LEU A 144 11.58 -7.47 4.21
N ILE A 145 12.14 -6.46 4.87
CA ILE A 145 13.33 -5.75 4.38
C ILE A 145 14.51 -6.72 4.31
N GLN A 146 14.76 -7.47 5.37
CA GLN A 146 15.82 -8.46 5.37
C GLN A 146 15.64 -9.49 4.26
N TYR A 147 14.42 -9.99 4.04
CA TYR A 147 14.13 -10.94 2.97
C TYR A 147 14.44 -10.33 1.60
N VAL A 148 13.92 -9.14 1.29
CA VAL A 148 14.10 -8.53 -0.03
C VAL A 148 15.58 -8.30 -0.33
N TYR A 149 16.32 -7.65 0.57
CA TYR A 149 17.70 -7.24 0.35
C TYR A 149 18.73 -8.36 0.61
N SER A 150 18.31 -9.54 1.08
CA SER A 150 19.16 -10.75 1.03
C SER A 150 19.23 -11.39 -0.35
N GLY A 151 18.37 -11.00 -1.29
CA GLY A 151 18.43 -11.43 -2.69
C GLY A 151 19.40 -10.58 -3.51
N GLU A 152 19.85 -11.13 -4.63
CA GLU A 152 20.81 -10.45 -5.49
C GLU A 152 20.08 -9.39 -6.35
N ASN A 153 20.48 -8.11 -6.24
CA ASN A 153 19.90 -6.98 -6.97
C ASN A 153 18.37 -6.93 -6.89
N CYS A 154 17.82 -7.14 -5.68
CA CYS A 154 16.40 -7.03 -5.41
C CYS A 154 16.07 -5.64 -4.87
N ARG A 155 14.88 -5.12 -5.23
CA ARG A 155 14.40 -3.80 -4.83
C ARG A 155 12.98 -3.87 -4.30
N LEU A 156 12.60 -2.88 -3.51
CA LEU A 156 11.29 -2.80 -2.84
C LEU A 156 10.57 -1.50 -3.17
N ILE A 157 9.28 -1.61 -3.51
CA ILE A 157 8.33 -0.49 -3.53
C ILE A 157 7.31 -0.74 -2.43
N LEU A 158 7.16 0.22 -1.51
CA LEU A 158 6.10 0.24 -0.51
C LEU A 158 5.06 1.29 -0.89
N MET A 159 3.79 0.89 -0.90
CA MET A 159 2.68 1.79 -1.20
C MET A 159 1.66 1.77 -0.09
N GLY A 160 1.13 2.94 0.25
CA GLY A 160 0.10 3.03 1.27
C GLY A 160 -0.57 4.39 1.34
N ASP A 161 -1.59 4.43 2.17
CA ASP A 161 -2.34 5.63 2.47
C ASP A 161 -2.05 6.05 3.91
N VAL A 162 -1.46 7.24 4.07
CA VAL A 162 -1.11 7.79 5.40
C VAL A 162 -2.34 8.25 6.20
N ALA A 163 -3.52 8.31 5.57
CA ALA A 163 -4.77 8.62 6.25
C ALA A 163 -5.53 7.35 6.72
N GLN A 164 -5.05 6.16 6.35
CA GLN A 164 -5.58 4.92 6.91
C GLN A 164 -5.08 4.70 8.32
N LEU A 165 -5.83 3.88 9.07
CA LEU A 165 -5.43 3.51 10.43
C LEU A 165 -4.07 2.80 10.42
N PRO A 166 -3.17 3.20 11.32
CA PRO A 166 -1.90 2.50 11.50
C PRO A 166 -2.12 1.09 12.09
N PRO A 167 -1.09 0.26 12.16
CA PRO A 167 -1.18 -1.03 12.82
C PRO A 167 -1.66 -0.90 14.27
N VAL A 168 -2.30 -1.95 14.76
CA VAL A 168 -2.84 -1.98 16.12
C VAL A 168 -1.74 -1.65 17.14
N MET A 169 -2.06 -0.78 18.11
CA MET A 169 -1.14 -0.26 19.15
C MET A 169 -0.03 0.67 18.65
N GLN A 170 -0.04 1.10 17.38
CA GLN A 170 0.91 2.07 16.85
C GLN A 170 0.21 3.39 16.51
N THR A 171 0.91 4.50 16.68
CA THR A 171 0.40 5.86 16.37
C THR A 171 0.62 6.23 14.90
N GLU A 172 1.57 5.57 14.24
CA GLU A 172 1.88 5.74 12.82
C GLU A 172 2.29 4.40 12.19
N SER A 173 2.27 4.34 10.86
CA SER A 173 2.74 3.16 10.13
C SER A 173 4.25 3.23 9.92
N PRO A 174 5.05 2.32 10.50
CA PRO A 174 6.50 2.31 10.34
C PRO A 174 6.92 2.11 8.88
N ALA A 175 6.15 1.36 8.11
CA ALA A 175 6.43 1.11 6.68
C ALA A 175 6.14 2.33 5.78
N LEU A 176 5.48 3.36 6.28
CA LEU A 176 5.23 4.62 5.57
C LEU A 176 6.05 5.80 6.13
N ASN A 177 6.88 5.55 7.12
CA ASN A 177 7.77 6.58 7.69
C ASN A 177 9.16 6.51 7.03
N PRO A 178 9.57 7.53 6.25
CA PRO A 178 10.83 7.51 5.53
C PRO A 178 12.05 7.50 6.46
N GLU A 179 11.97 8.10 7.66
CA GLU A 179 13.09 8.09 8.62
C GLU A 179 13.34 6.68 9.17
N ILE A 180 12.27 5.95 9.49
CA ILE A 180 12.37 4.55 9.89
C ILE A 180 13.00 3.70 8.76
N LEU A 181 12.57 3.92 7.51
CA LEU A 181 13.10 3.19 6.36
C LEU A 181 14.58 3.52 6.08
N ARG A 182 15.00 4.78 6.25
CA ARG A 182 16.43 5.18 6.17
C ARG A 182 17.28 4.53 7.26
N GLY A 183 16.69 4.23 8.41
CA GLY A 183 17.34 3.51 9.51
C GLY A 183 17.84 2.11 9.14
N TYR A 184 17.35 1.50 8.06
CA TYR A 184 17.84 0.23 7.51
C TYR A 184 19.05 0.41 6.56
N ASN A 185 19.65 1.58 6.49
CA ASN A 185 20.70 1.95 5.54
C ASN A 185 20.25 1.88 4.06
N LEU A 186 18.94 2.10 3.82
CA LEU A 186 18.38 2.13 2.48
C LEU A 186 18.33 3.55 1.95
N GLN A 187 18.59 3.72 0.66
CA GLN A 187 18.29 4.96 -0.05
C GLN A 187 16.78 5.00 -0.35
N VAL A 188 16.08 5.92 0.32
CA VAL A 188 14.62 6.04 0.20
C VAL A 188 14.25 7.10 -0.82
N TRP A 189 13.62 6.64 -1.92
CA TRP A 189 12.95 7.49 -2.90
C TRP A 189 11.51 7.72 -2.46
N GLU A 190 10.99 8.93 -2.60
CA GLU A 190 9.64 9.26 -2.14
C GLU A 190 8.76 9.79 -3.27
N ILE A 191 7.53 9.29 -3.32
CA ILE A 191 6.44 9.79 -4.16
C ILE A 191 5.28 10.15 -3.24
N ALA A 192 4.75 11.37 -3.37
CA ALA A 192 3.55 11.81 -2.68
C ALA A 192 2.47 12.18 -3.69
N LEU A 193 1.35 11.45 -3.68
CA LEU A 193 0.18 11.74 -4.48
C LEU A 193 -0.86 12.45 -3.61
N THR A 194 -1.08 13.72 -3.88
CA THR A 194 -1.98 14.58 -3.09
C THR A 194 -3.28 14.91 -3.83
N GLN A 195 -3.23 14.94 -5.16
CA GLN A 195 -4.37 15.31 -6.00
C GLN A 195 -5.35 14.13 -6.11
N VAL A 196 -6.59 14.33 -5.67
CA VAL A 196 -7.65 13.33 -5.78
C VAL A 196 -8.25 13.40 -7.19
N VAL A 197 -8.15 12.32 -7.95
CA VAL A 197 -8.61 12.21 -9.36
C VAL A 197 -10.05 11.71 -9.45
N ARG A 198 -10.49 10.89 -8.49
CA ARG A 198 -11.86 10.41 -8.43
C ARG A 198 -12.75 11.46 -7.75
N GLN A 199 -12.98 12.55 -8.45
CA GLN A 199 -14.16 13.34 -8.17
C GLN A 199 -15.31 12.78 -9.03
N SER A 200 -16.07 11.84 -8.50
CA SER A 200 -17.48 11.94 -8.77
C SER A 200 -17.93 13.12 -7.89
N GLU A 201 -18.29 14.24 -8.50
CA GLU A 201 -18.88 15.41 -7.82
C GLU A 201 -20.10 14.99 -6.98
N ASP A 202 -20.59 13.78 -7.20
CA ASP A 202 -21.74 13.14 -6.57
C ASP A 202 -21.41 12.27 -5.34
N SER A 203 -20.12 12.05 -4.96
CA SER A 203 -19.79 11.22 -3.80
C SER A 203 -19.67 12.03 -2.51
N GLY A 204 -20.68 11.88 -1.64
CA GLY A 204 -20.73 12.46 -0.30
C GLY A 204 -19.67 11.86 0.64
N ILE A 205 -19.36 10.59 0.47
CA ILE A 205 -18.31 9.90 1.23
C ILE A 205 -16.96 10.55 0.94
N LEU A 206 -16.61 10.70 -0.34
CA LEU A 206 -15.33 11.27 -0.76
C LEU A 206 -15.24 12.77 -0.40
N PHE A 207 -16.32 13.53 -0.60
CA PHE A 207 -16.41 14.93 -0.23
C PHE A 207 -16.13 15.15 1.26
N ASN A 208 -16.84 14.42 2.13
CA ASN A 208 -16.66 14.55 3.57
C ASN A 208 -15.30 14.06 4.05
N ALA A 209 -14.79 12.96 3.50
CA ALA A 209 -13.46 12.46 3.82
C ALA A 209 -12.36 13.46 3.44
N THR A 210 -12.47 14.10 2.26
CA THR A 210 -11.52 15.12 1.81
C THR A 210 -11.57 16.35 2.73
N ARG A 211 -12.76 16.83 3.04
CA ARG A 211 -12.96 17.97 3.93
C ARG A 211 -12.41 17.75 5.34
N LEU A 212 -12.63 16.55 5.91
CA LEU A 212 -12.08 16.17 7.22
C LEU A 212 -10.55 16.15 7.18
N ARG A 213 -9.98 15.57 6.15
CA ARG A 213 -8.53 15.49 5.95
C ARG A 213 -7.89 16.87 5.82
N ASP A 214 -8.49 17.75 5.03
CA ASP A 214 -7.99 19.14 4.88
C ASP A 214 -8.07 19.90 6.19
N ALA A 215 -9.12 19.71 6.98
CA ALA A 215 -9.25 20.28 8.31
C ALA A 215 -8.18 19.76 9.27
N LEU A 216 -7.88 18.46 9.25
CA LEU A 216 -6.78 17.86 10.03
C LEU A 216 -5.43 18.44 9.62
N ARG A 217 -5.16 18.54 8.33
CA ARG A 217 -3.91 19.07 7.78
C ARG A 217 -3.68 20.54 8.15
N ASN A 218 -4.74 21.32 8.17
CA ASN A 218 -4.70 22.75 8.49
C ASN A 218 -4.90 23.05 9.98
N HIS A 219 -4.94 22.03 10.84
CA HIS A 219 -5.22 22.16 12.29
C HIS A 219 -6.51 22.93 12.60
N THR A 220 -7.52 22.82 11.73
CA THR A 220 -8.82 23.52 11.85
C THR A 220 -9.95 22.57 12.23
N VAL A 221 -9.62 21.42 12.84
CA VAL A 221 -10.61 20.42 13.23
C VAL A 221 -11.45 20.91 14.40
N GLU A 222 -12.76 21.03 14.20
CA GLU A 222 -13.72 21.16 15.28
C GLU A 222 -13.79 19.85 16.08
N ILE A 223 -14.11 19.93 17.38
CA ILE A 223 -14.26 18.76 18.27
C ILE A 223 -15.25 17.74 17.69
N PHE A 224 -16.31 18.24 17.03
CA PHE A 224 -17.30 17.41 16.31
C PHE A 224 -17.45 17.95 14.87
N PRO A 225 -16.71 17.43 13.92
CA PRO A 225 -16.80 17.89 12.53
C PRO A 225 -18.21 17.58 11.97
N LYS A 226 -18.85 18.59 11.40
CA LYS A 226 -20.16 18.46 10.76
C LYS A 226 -20.00 17.87 9.36
N LEU A 227 -20.58 16.68 9.15
CA LEU A 227 -20.64 16.06 7.82
C LEU A 227 -21.76 16.71 6.99
N GLN A 228 -21.51 16.92 5.71
CA GLN A 228 -22.55 17.32 4.75
C GLN A 228 -23.27 16.06 4.24
N LEU A 229 -24.53 15.94 4.63
CA LEU A 229 -25.34 14.76 4.35
C LEU A 229 -26.26 14.93 3.13
N LYS A 230 -26.59 16.19 2.78
CA LYS A 230 -27.54 16.50 1.69
C LYS A 230 -26.80 16.69 0.36
N GLY A 231 -27.43 16.23 -0.72
CA GLY A 231 -26.95 16.44 -2.09
C GLY A 231 -26.14 15.29 -2.65
N PHE A 232 -26.04 14.17 -1.95
CA PHE A 232 -25.28 13.00 -2.37
C PHE A 232 -26.16 11.76 -2.39
N SER A 233 -25.95 10.89 -3.38
CA SER A 233 -26.71 9.63 -3.54
C SER A 233 -26.09 8.47 -2.75
N ASP A 234 -24.81 8.56 -2.42
CA ASP A 234 -24.02 7.53 -1.73
C ASP A 234 -23.94 7.75 -0.21
N PHE A 235 -24.71 8.72 0.33
CA PHE A 235 -24.63 9.13 1.73
C PHE A 235 -26.02 9.35 2.32
N THR A 236 -26.52 8.37 3.05
CA THR A 236 -27.86 8.39 3.63
C THR A 236 -27.79 8.48 5.15
N LYS A 237 -28.63 9.34 5.73
CA LYS A 237 -28.83 9.40 7.18
C LYS A 237 -30.00 8.48 7.56
N VAL A 238 -29.72 7.52 8.42
CA VAL A 238 -30.74 6.64 9.00
C VAL A 238 -30.86 6.83 10.50
N ASN A 239 -32.03 6.56 11.08
CA ASN A 239 -32.20 6.50 12.52
C ASN A 239 -31.76 5.12 13.02
N GLY A 240 -31.43 5.01 14.32
CA GLY A 240 -30.96 3.75 14.89
C GLY A 240 -31.93 2.57 14.70
N ASP A 241 -33.22 2.86 14.72
CA ASP A 241 -34.30 1.86 14.56
C ASP A 241 -34.39 1.33 13.10
N GLU A 242 -34.00 2.13 12.12
CA GLU A 242 -34.03 1.81 10.68
C GLU A 242 -32.73 1.18 10.18
N LEU A 243 -31.65 1.22 10.98
CA LEU A 243 -30.31 0.83 10.56
C LEU A 243 -30.22 -0.62 10.07
N ILE A 244 -30.92 -1.55 10.75
CA ILE A 244 -30.88 -2.98 10.40
C ILE A 244 -31.61 -3.23 9.07
N GLU A 245 -32.73 -2.56 8.85
CA GLU A 245 -33.53 -2.68 7.61
C GLU A 245 -32.76 -2.11 6.41
N GLU A 246 -32.12 -0.94 6.58
CA GLU A 246 -31.31 -0.31 5.53
C GLU A 246 -30.05 -1.13 5.19
N ILE A 247 -29.35 -1.69 6.19
CA ILE A 247 -28.24 -2.59 5.95
C ILE A 247 -28.69 -3.84 5.20
N SER A 248 -29.81 -4.45 5.60
CA SER A 248 -30.37 -5.63 4.93
C SER A 248 -30.77 -5.34 3.49
N SER A 249 -31.38 -4.19 3.23
CA SER A 249 -31.74 -3.73 1.89
C SER A 249 -30.53 -3.48 0.99
N ALA A 250 -29.42 -2.97 1.55
CA ALA A 250 -28.20 -2.70 0.80
C ALA A 250 -27.43 -3.99 0.41
N TYR A 251 -27.72 -5.13 1.05
CA TYR A 251 -27.10 -6.44 0.75
C TYR A 251 -27.97 -7.33 -0.14
N SER A 252 -29.20 -6.92 -0.47
CA SER A 252 -30.15 -7.64 -1.34
C SER A 252 -30.04 -7.19 -2.78
#